data_b4369d17e7a2ac3fa02a5d87fa6f5e4a
#
_entry.id   b4369d17e7a2ac3fa02a5d87fa6f5e4a
#
_cell.length_a   1.000
_cell.length_b   1.000
_cell.length_c   1.000
_cell.angle_alpha   90.00
_cell.angle_beta   90.00
_cell.angle_gamma   90.00
#
_symmetry.space_group_name_H-M   'P 1'
#
loop_
_entity.id
_entity.type
_entity.pdbx_description
1 polymer ?
#
loop_
_entity_poly.entity_id
_entity_poly.type
_entity_poly.pdbx_seq_one_letter_code
_entity_poly.pdbx_strand_id
1 'polypeptide(L)'
;MKEAKAMAYVNMYGFLACLENLCEIDDEAKAIIKSIKKPVSLCFDVANGPCCTFHFSQDGCTISEGNYGCTCKMNFASPEKFNALIDSGKPGMPTKNVPQVLSFLLGPFTKLTDRLTKILMPSEDDLKNRSFFEESTVLTFYTIAGALSALANHDSVAQHSAFYTVDGDIQMGITDVCYATLRIRDHKFETIKEKPDTPRAIMEFKTIDLANALFNGTASTMAELCAGN
;
A
#
# COMPACT_ATOMS: atom_id res chain seq x y z
N MET A 1 -0.27 22.12 -3.84
CA MET A 1 -1.65 21.67 -3.60
C MET A 1 -2.03 20.42 -4.44
N LYS A 2 -1.95 20.43 -5.79
CA LYS A 2 -2.31 19.24 -6.59
C LYS A 2 -1.39 18.05 -6.31
N GLU A 3 -0.10 18.28 -6.25
CA GLU A 3 0.93 17.28 -5.94
C GLU A 3 0.77 16.68 -4.53
N ALA A 4 0.52 17.52 -3.50
CA ALA A 4 0.27 17.03 -2.15
C ALA A 4 -1.00 16.18 -2.06
N LYS A 5 -2.02 16.48 -2.87
CA LYS A 5 -3.24 15.66 -2.95
C LYS A 5 -2.94 14.30 -3.57
N ALA A 6 -2.24 14.23 -4.70
CA ALA A 6 -1.85 12.98 -5.34
C ALA A 6 -1.00 12.13 -4.37
N MET A 7 -0.03 12.75 -3.69
CA MET A 7 0.79 12.07 -2.68
C MET A 7 -0.05 11.52 -1.52
N ALA A 8 -1.10 12.22 -1.07
CA ALA A 8 -1.98 11.71 -0.03
C ALA A 8 -2.74 10.43 -0.48
N TYR A 9 -3.13 10.33 -1.74
CA TYR A 9 -3.70 9.10 -2.29
C TYR A 9 -2.67 7.98 -2.37
N VAL A 10 -1.44 8.28 -2.80
CA VAL A 10 -0.33 7.30 -2.80
C VAL A 10 -0.03 6.80 -1.39
N ASN A 11 0.05 7.70 -0.41
CA ASN A 11 0.28 7.34 0.98
C ASN A 11 -0.85 6.50 1.56
N MET A 12 -2.11 6.78 1.19
CA MET A 12 -3.26 6.02 1.67
C MET A 12 -3.36 4.64 1.00
N TYR A 13 -3.40 4.59 -0.33
CA TYR A 13 -3.70 3.39 -1.11
C TYR A 13 -2.46 2.63 -1.60
N GLY A 14 -1.29 3.25 -1.62
CA GLY A 14 -0.01 2.59 -1.84
C GLY A 14 0.61 2.13 -0.50
N PHE A 15 1.00 3.08 0.36
CA PHE A 15 1.77 2.77 1.56
C PHE A 15 0.90 2.15 2.68
N LEU A 16 -0.11 2.86 3.20
CA LEU A 16 -0.91 2.35 4.32
C LEU A 16 -1.74 1.12 3.96
N ALA A 17 -2.22 1.04 2.72
CA ALA A 17 -2.96 -0.12 2.25
C ALA A 17 -2.16 -1.44 2.31
N CYS A 18 -0.82 -1.36 2.32
CA CYS A 18 0.03 -2.53 2.51
C CYS A 18 -0.04 -3.14 3.91
N LEU A 19 -0.70 -2.49 4.89
CA LEU A 19 -1.01 -3.12 6.18
C LEU A 19 -1.85 -4.40 6.01
N GLU A 20 -2.72 -4.45 5.01
CA GLU A 20 -3.50 -5.65 4.68
C GLU A 20 -2.56 -6.81 4.29
N ASN A 21 -1.67 -6.59 3.31
CA ASN A 21 -0.68 -7.59 2.89
C ASN A 21 0.31 -7.95 4.01
N LEU A 22 0.76 -6.95 4.78
CA LEU A 22 1.65 -7.18 5.91
C LEU A 22 1.04 -8.17 6.90
N CYS A 23 -0.25 -7.99 7.24
CA CYS A 23 -0.96 -8.88 8.16
C CYS A 23 -1.17 -10.30 7.60
N GLU A 24 -1.10 -10.47 6.27
CA GLU A 24 -1.23 -11.77 5.60
C GLU A 24 0.10 -12.53 5.47
N ILE A 25 1.21 -11.84 5.24
CA ILE A 25 2.48 -12.48 4.90
C ILE A 25 3.49 -12.51 6.05
N ASP A 26 3.55 -11.43 6.87
CA ASP A 26 4.56 -11.29 7.92
C ASP A 26 4.12 -11.95 9.23
N ASP A 27 4.94 -12.84 9.78
CA ASP A 27 4.60 -13.59 10.99
C ASP A 27 4.59 -12.73 12.26
N GLU A 28 5.40 -11.66 12.32
CA GLU A 28 5.40 -10.71 13.42
C GLU A 28 4.10 -9.88 13.40
N ALA A 29 3.67 -9.42 12.23
CA ALA A 29 2.40 -8.73 12.09
C ALA A 29 1.20 -9.63 12.42
N LYS A 30 1.21 -10.89 12.00
CA LYS A 30 0.20 -11.90 12.39
C LYS A 30 0.12 -12.06 13.91
N ALA A 31 1.26 -12.09 14.59
CA ALA A 31 1.30 -12.18 16.06
C ALA A 31 0.71 -10.91 16.72
N ILE A 32 0.99 -9.72 16.16
CA ILE A 32 0.41 -8.46 16.64
C ILE A 32 -1.11 -8.47 16.44
N ILE A 33 -1.61 -8.86 15.27
CA ILE A 33 -3.03 -8.95 14.94
C ILE A 33 -3.77 -9.89 15.90
N LYS A 34 -3.22 -11.08 16.17
CA LYS A 34 -3.80 -12.05 17.12
C LYS A 34 -3.92 -11.50 18.56
N SER A 35 -3.14 -10.49 18.92
CA SER A 35 -3.20 -9.84 20.22
C SER A 35 -4.40 -8.88 20.38
N ILE A 36 -5.11 -8.56 19.30
CA ILE A 36 -6.25 -7.62 19.29
C ILE A 36 -7.45 -8.31 19.94
N LYS A 37 -7.89 -7.77 21.10
CA LYS A 37 -8.99 -8.37 21.87
C LYS A 37 -10.38 -8.10 21.29
N LYS A 38 -10.55 -6.96 20.62
CA LYS A 38 -11.82 -6.53 20.01
C LYS A 38 -11.55 -5.89 18.67
N PRO A 39 -12.38 -6.13 17.64
CA PRO A 39 -12.24 -5.48 16.35
C PRO A 39 -12.23 -3.95 16.49
N VAL A 40 -11.34 -3.30 15.74
CA VAL A 40 -11.19 -1.85 15.71
C VAL A 40 -11.21 -1.40 14.26
N SER A 41 -11.99 -0.36 13.97
CA SER A 41 -12.03 0.27 12.65
C SER A 41 -11.51 1.70 12.74
N LEU A 42 -10.44 2.01 12.00
CA LEU A 42 -9.85 3.35 11.94
C LEU A 42 -10.20 3.99 10.59
N CYS A 43 -10.91 5.10 10.61
CA CYS A 43 -11.15 5.90 9.42
C CYS A 43 -10.14 7.05 9.36
N PHE A 44 -9.40 7.13 8.28
CA PHE A 44 -8.58 8.28 7.92
C PHE A 44 -9.38 9.14 6.94
N ASP A 45 -9.71 10.36 7.31
CA ASP A 45 -10.50 11.29 6.51
C ASP A 45 -9.69 12.57 6.27
N VAL A 46 -9.24 12.73 5.02
CA VAL A 46 -8.40 13.86 4.62
C VAL A 46 -9.26 14.88 3.86
N ALA A 47 -9.40 16.07 4.40
CA ALA A 47 -10.16 17.13 3.74
C ALA A 47 -9.58 17.43 2.34
N ASN A 48 -10.42 17.35 1.31
CA ASN A 48 -10.04 17.46 -0.11
C ASN A 48 -9.04 16.40 -0.59
N GLY A 49 -8.95 15.27 0.10
CA GLY A 49 -8.07 14.15 -0.17
C GLY A 49 -8.77 12.79 -0.07
N PRO A 50 -8.01 11.71 0.18
CA PRO A 50 -8.56 10.38 0.35
C PRO A 50 -9.34 10.21 1.66
N CYS A 51 -10.31 9.29 1.64
CA CYS A 51 -10.99 8.81 2.82
C CYS A 51 -11.02 7.29 2.78
N CYS A 52 -10.54 6.64 3.83
CA CYS A 52 -10.41 5.18 3.88
C CYS A 52 -10.62 4.67 5.31
N THR A 53 -11.27 3.52 5.45
CA THR A 53 -11.46 2.83 6.73
C THR A 53 -10.69 1.52 6.74
N PHE A 54 -9.82 1.35 7.72
CA PHE A 54 -9.06 0.14 8.00
C PHE A 54 -9.75 -0.64 9.11
N HIS A 55 -10.05 -1.90 8.87
CA HIS A 55 -10.71 -2.79 9.82
C HIS A 55 -9.70 -3.82 10.32
N PHE A 56 -9.43 -3.80 11.63
CA PHE A 56 -8.50 -4.72 12.29
C PHE A 56 -9.27 -5.68 13.18
N SER A 57 -9.00 -6.97 13.01
CA SER A 57 -9.50 -8.04 13.86
C SER A 57 -8.41 -9.09 14.09
N GLN A 58 -8.68 -10.16 14.82
CA GLN A 58 -7.75 -11.28 14.97
C GLN A 58 -7.48 -12.03 13.65
N ASP A 59 -8.36 -11.85 12.65
CA ASP A 59 -8.26 -12.52 11.35
C ASP A 59 -7.41 -11.73 10.34
N GLY A 60 -7.08 -10.47 10.64
CA GLY A 60 -6.25 -9.63 9.77
C GLY A 60 -6.67 -8.18 9.73
N CYS A 61 -6.22 -7.51 8.67
CA CYS A 61 -6.57 -6.15 8.32
C CYS A 61 -7.28 -6.15 6.95
N THR A 62 -8.40 -5.45 6.84
CA THR A 62 -9.08 -5.20 5.56
C THR A 62 -9.35 -3.71 5.39
N ILE A 63 -9.56 -3.28 4.14
CA ILE A 63 -9.65 -1.88 3.78
C ILE A 63 -10.94 -1.62 3.02
N SER A 64 -11.58 -0.50 3.33
CA SER A 64 -12.77 -0.02 2.61
C SER A 64 -12.60 1.46 2.26
N GLU A 65 -12.83 1.83 1.01
CA GLU A 65 -12.83 3.23 0.60
C GLU A 65 -14.00 3.97 1.26
N GLY A 66 -13.73 5.16 1.79
CA GLY A 66 -14.72 5.98 2.47
C GLY A 66 -14.83 5.72 3.98
N ASN A 67 -15.86 6.32 4.60
CA ASN A 67 -16.14 6.23 6.03
C ASN A 67 -17.30 5.29 6.29
N TYR A 68 -17.02 4.06 6.64
CA TYR A 68 -18.04 3.04 6.93
C TYR A 68 -17.96 2.61 8.40
N GLY A 69 -18.85 3.20 9.25
CA GLY A 69 -19.10 2.72 10.61
C GLY A 69 -17.87 2.57 11.50
N CYS A 70 -16.88 3.47 11.37
CA CYS A 70 -15.61 3.33 12.06
C CYS A 70 -15.74 3.51 13.58
N THR A 71 -14.97 2.73 14.34
CA THR A 71 -14.80 2.86 15.79
C THR A 71 -14.12 4.17 16.13
N CYS A 72 -13.15 4.58 15.32
CA CYS A 72 -12.36 5.78 15.52
C CYS A 72 -12.16 6.51 14.18
N LYS A 73 -12.21 7.84 14.24
CA LYS A 73 -11.97 8.70 13.08
C LYS A 73 -10.81 9.63 13.32
N MET A 74 -9.86 9.63 12.39
CA MET A 74 -8.75 10.57 12.32
C MET A 74 -8.99 11.56 11.18
N ASN A 75 -9.27 12.82 11.52
CA ASN A 75 -9.51 13.88 10.55
C ASN A 75 -8.24 14.68 10.32
N PHE A 76 -7.93 14.90 9.05
CA PHE A 76 -6.81 15.73 8.63
C PHE A 76 -7.34 16.97 7.90
N ALA A 77 -6.87 18.13 8.28
CA ALA A 77 -7.32 19.41 7.74
C ALA A 77 -6.89 19.62 6.27
N SER A 78 -5.89 18.89 5.80
CA SER A 78 -5.43 18.93 4.40
C SER A 78 -4.55 17.72 4.05
N PRO A 79 -4.33 17.46 2.74
CA PRO A 79 -3.38 16.47 2.25
C PRO A 79 -1.96 16.64 2.81
N GLU A 80 -1.48 17.90 2.91
CA GLU A 80 -0.14 18.19 3.45
C GLU A 80 0.01 17.75 4.90
N LYS A 81 -1.05 17.92 5.72
CA LYS A 81 -1.03 17.48 7.12
C LYS A 81 -1.02 15.96 7.25
N PHE A 82 -1.73 15.27 6.36
CA PHE A 82 -1.71 13.82 6.31
C PHE A 82 -0.34 13.29 5.85
N ASN A 83 0.23 13.84 4.77
CA ASN A 83 1.55 13.47 4.28
C ASN A 83 2.63 13.68 5.34
N ALA A 84 2.63 14.84 6.01
CA ALA A 84 3.57 15.12 7.09
C ALA A 84 3.47 14.14 8.26
N LEU A 85 2.28 13.59 8.53
CA LEU A 85 2.13 12.52 9.53
C LEU A 85 2.84 11.24 9.07
N ILE A 86 2.60 10.81 7.83
CA ILE A 86 3.24 9.61 7.26
C ILE A 86 4.76 9.77 7.27
N ASP A 87 5.27 10.91 6.78
CA ASP A 87 6.70 11.21 6.75
C ASP A 87 7.35 11.22 8.15
N SER A 88 6.60 11.63 9.16
CA SER A 88 7.11 11.70 10.53
C SER A 88 7.21 10.34 11.23
N GLY A 89 6.55 9.30 10.71
CA GLY A 89 6.44 7.98 11.33
C GLY A 89 5.74 7.97 12.69
N LYS A 90 5.07 9.07 13.08
CA LYS A 90 4.38 9.18 14.37
C LYS A 90 2.92 8.80 14.23
N PRO A 91 2.33 8.09 15.23
CA PRO A 91 0.91 7.79 15.20
C PRO A 91 0.10 9.08 15.25
N GLY A 92 -0.91 9.18 14.38
CA GLY A 92 -1.86 10.30 14.41
C GLY A 92 -2.69 10.30 15.68
N MET A 93 -3.13 11.47 16.11
CA MET A 93 -4.06 11.59 17.23
C MET A 93 -5.50 11.53 16.72
N PRO A 94 -6.32 10.60 17.23
CA PRO A 94 -7.71 10.50 16.83
C PRO A 94 -8.51 11.71 17.34
N THR A 95 -9.53 12.09 16.59
CA THR A 95 -10.42 13.22 16.94
C THR A 95 -11.69 12.79 17.65
N LYS A 96 -12.04 11.49 17.60
CA LYS A 96 -13.22 10.92 18.28
C LYS A 96 -12.89 9.57 18.91
N ASN A 97 -13.58 9.24 20.01
CA ASN A 97 -13.50 7.97 20.74
C ASN A 97 -12.09 7.59 21.24
N VAL A 98 -11.27 8.59 21.55
CA VAL A 98 -9.85 8.44 21.95
C VAL A 98 -9.62 7.41 23.07
N PRO A 99 -10.38 7.42 24.20
CA PRO A 99 -10.10 6.48 25.30
C PRO A 99 -10.29 5.01 24.91
N GLN A 100 -11.23 4.73 24.00
CA GLN A 100 -11.59 3.35 23.61
C GLN A 100 -10.58 2.70 22.69
N VAL A 101 -9.87 3.50 21.88
CA VAL A 101 -8.92 3.03 20.88
C VAL A 101 -7.45 3.38 21.18
N LEU A 102 -7.21 4.16 22.23
CA LEU A 102 -5.86 4.63 22.55
C LEU A 102 -4.88 3.47 22.79
N SER A 103 -5.32 2.43 23.49
CA SER A 103 -4.49 1.23 23.71
C SER A 103 -4.16 0.48 22.42
N PHE A 104 -5.08 0.47 21.46
CA PHE A 104 -4.83 -0.10 20.14
C PHE A 104 -3.86 0.76 19.33
N LEU A 105 -4.07 2.08 19.31
CA LEU A 105 -3.23 3.02 18.57
C LEU A 105 -1.78 3.03 19.08
N LEU A 106 -1.59 3.14 20.40
CA LEU A 106 -0.26 3.16 21.02
C LEU A 106 0.37 1.77 21.18
N GLY A 107 -0.36 0.72 20.91
CA GLY A 107 0.11 -0.67 20.97
C GLY A 107 0.14 -1.35 19.60
N PRO A 108 -0.87 -2.15 19.25
CA PRO A 108 -0.86 -2.93 18.01
C PRO A 108 -0.67 -2.09 16.76
N PHE A 109 -1.36 -0.96 16.60
CA PHE A 109 -1.29 -0.13 15.40
C PHE A 109 0.11 0.46 15.20
N THR A 110 0.72 1.05 16.25
CA THR A 110 2.10 1.56 16.17
C THR A 110 3.07 0.45 15.77
N LYS A 111 2.97 -0.74 16.40
CA LYS A 111 3.83 -1.86 16.06
C LYS A 111 3.69 -2.31 14.60
N LEU A 112 2.46 -2.35 14.08
CA LEU A 112 2.20 -2.68 12.68
C LEU A 112 2.79 -1.63 11.72
N THR A 113 2.63 -0.34 12.02
CA THR A 113 3.21 0.73 11.19
C THR A 113 4.72 0.77 11.27
N ASP A 114 5.32 0.52 12.44
CA ASP A 114 6.77 0.42 12.59
C ASP A 114 7.32 -0.79 11.79
N ARG A 115 6.62 -1.93 11.86
CA ARG A 115 6.98 -3.11 11.08
C ARG A 115 6.87 -2.87 9.58
N LEU A 116 5.77 -2.25 9.12
CA LEU A 116 5.58 -1.86 7.72
C LEU A 116 6.72 -0.95 7.24
N THR A 117 7.04 0.07 8.03
CA THR A 117 8.14 1.00 7.70
C THR A 117 9.47 0.27 7.61
N LYS A 118 9.79 -0.61 8.56
CA LYS A 118 11.03 -1.40 8.55
C LYS A 118 11.13 -2.28 7.30
N ILE A 119 10.04 -2.90 6.87
CA ILE A 119 10.03 -3.79 5.70
C ILE A 119 10.13 -2.99 4.38
N LEU A 120 9.44 -1.83 4.29
CA LEU A 120 9.47 -1.01 3.07
C LEU A 120 10.70 -0.10 2.97
N MET A 121 11.40 0.15 4.09
CA MET A 121 12.62 0.95 4.16
C MET A 121 13.73 0.18 4.88
N PRO A 122 14.13 -0.99 4.35
CA PRO A 122 15.09 -1.88 5.00
C PRO A 122 16.49 -1.28 5.02
N SER A 123 17.28 -1.65 6.04
CA SER A 123 18.71 -1.44 6.00
C SER A 123 19.39 -2.49 5.09
N GLU A 124 20.64 -2.21 4.66
CA GLU A 124 21.42 -3.18 3.89
C GLU A 124 21.65 -4.49 4.68
N ASP A 125 21.74 -4.40 6.01
CA ASP A 125 21.90 -5.57 6.86
C ASP A 125 20.63 -6.43 6.96
N ASP A 126 19.46 -5.80 7.00
CA ASP A 126 18.17 -6.50 6.97
C ASP A 126 18.03 -7.32 5.68
N LEU A 127 18.44 -6.76 4.54
CA LEU A 127 18.36 -7.42 3.22
C LEU A 127 19.31 -8.62 3.05
N LYS A 128 20.27 -8.82 3.94
CA LYS A 128 21.11 -10.04 3.95
C LYS A 128 20.33 -11.28 4.40
N ASN A 129 19.25 -11.10 5.14
CA ASN A 129 18.32 -12.19 5.48
C ASN A 129 17.40 -12.46 4.29
N ARG A 130 17.49 -13.64 3.68
CA ARG A 130 16.74 -13.99 2.47
C ARG A 130 15.23 -13.91 2.66
N SER A 131 14.70 -14.42 3.77
CA SER A 131 13.27 -14.35 4.07
C SER A 131 12.78 -12.91 4.17
N PHE A 132 13.51 -12.07 4.89
CA PHE A 132 13.20 -10.64 5.01
C PHE A 132 13.31 -9.91 3.65
N PHE A 133 14.31 -10.24 2.84
CA PHE A 133 14.46 -9.71 1.48
C PHE A 133 13.24 -10.02 0.61
N GLU A 134 12.75 -11.27 0.66
CA GLU A 134 11.59 -11.70 -0.11
C GLU A 134 10.31 -10.98 0.36
N GLU A 135 10.08 -10.92 1.66
CA GLU A 135 8.95 -10.16 2.24
C GLU A 135 8.99 -8.68 1.86
N SER A 136 10.14 -8.04 1.99
CA SER A 136 10.36 -6.64 1.61
C SER A 136 10.06 -6.39 0.14
N THR A 137 10.53 -7.28 -0.74
CA THR A 137 10.32 -7.15 -2.19
C THR A 137 8.83 -7.32 -2.54
N VAL A 138 8.15 -8.30 -1.96
CA VAL A 138 6.71 -8.53 -2.18
C VAL A 138 5.87 -7.36 -1.68
N LEU A 139 6.14 -6.84 -0.48
CA LEU A 139 5.43 -5.66 0.03
C LEU A 139 5.69 -4.41 -0.80
N THR A 140 6.92 -4.21 -1.25
CA THR A 140 7.27 -3.10 -2.17
C THR A 140 6.51 -3.24 -3.48
N PHE A 141 6.39 -4.44 -4.04
CA PHE A 141 5.60 -4.71 -5.24
C PHE A 141 4.13 -4.27 -5.06
N TYR A 142 3.46 -4.68 -3.98
CA TYR A 142 2.07 -4.26 -3.71
C TYR A 142 1.93 -2.76 -3.45
N THR A 143 2.93 -2.15 -2.79
CA THR A 143 2.99 -0.69 -2.59
C THR A 143 3.04 0.03 -3.94
N ILE A 144 3.88 -0.42 -4.87
CA ILE A 144 4.00 0.14 -6.22
C ILE A 144 2.69 -0.03 -6.99
N ALA A 145 2.08 -1.23 -6.97
CA ALA A 145 0.82 -1.48 -7.66
C ALA A 145 -0.30 -0.55 -7.16
N GLY A 146 -0.46 -0.39 -5.84
CA GLY A 146 -1.42 0.55 -5.25
C GLY A 146 -1.12 2.01 -5.58
N ALA A 147 0.16 2.39 -5.55
CA ALA A 147 0.60 3.75 -5.90
C ALA A 147 0.33 4.09 -7.38
N LEU A 148 0.51 3.13 -8.31
CA LEU A 148 0.21 3.32 -9.73
C LEU A 148 -1.27 3.65 -9.96
N SER A 149 -2.19 2.89 -9.36
CA SER A 149 -3.63 3.19 -9.44
C SER A 149 -3.97 4.54 -8.82
N ALA A 150 -3.39 4.86 -7.67
CA ALA A 150 -3.60 6.14 -7.01
C ALA A 150 -3.11 7.32 -7.86
N LEU A 151 -1.92 7.22 -8.46
CA LEU A 151 -1.38 8.25 -9.36
C LEU A 151 -2.21 8.39 -10.63
N ALA A 152 -2.54 7.28 -11.30
CA ALA A 152 -3.36 7.30 -12.51
C ALA A 152 -4.71 7.99 -12.30
N ASN A 153 -5.30 7.85 -11.12
CA ASN A 153 -6.59 8.47 -10.80
C ASN A 153 -6.51 9.90 -10.28
N HIS A 154 -5.39 10.33 -9.66
CA HIS A 154 -5.37 11.56 -8.87
C HIS A 154 -4.22 12.53 -9.20
N ASP A 155 -3.18 12.09 -9.90
CA ASP A 155 -2.13 12.97 -10.39
C ASP A 155 -2.45 13.51 -11.78
N SER A 156 -2.30 14.83 -11.97
CA SER A 156 -2.73 15.47 -13.22
C SER A 156 -1.91 15.08 -14.45
N VAL A 157 -0.65 14.70 -14.27
CA VAL A 157 0.22 14.24 -15.37
C VAL A 157 -0.09 12.79 -15.70
N ALA A 158 -0.21 11.94 -14.66
CA ALA A 158 -0.56 10.55 -14.83
C ALA A 158 -1.98 10.36 -15.42
N GLN A 159 -2.95 11.18 -15.02
CA GLN A 159 -4.30 11.20 -15.59
C GLN A 159 -4.30 11.48 -17.10
N HIS A 160 -3.41 12.35 -17.58
CA HIS A 160 -3.28 12.58 -19.02
C HIS A 160 -2.86 11.31 -19.77
N SER A 161 -1.91 10.56 -19.25
CA SER A 161 -1.49 9.27 -19.83
C SER A 161 -2.57 8.20 -19.65
N ALA A 162 -3.21 8.14 -18.49
CA ALA A 162 -4.30 7.21 -18.16
C ALA A 162 -5.49 7.35 -19.10
N PHE A 163 -5.80 8.57 -19.53
CA PHE A 163 -6.91 8.85 -20.46
C PHE A 163 -6.77 8.12 -21.81
N TYR A 164 -5.55 7.90 -22.28
CA TYR A 164 -5.29 7.17 -23.52
C TYR A 164 -5.14 5.66 -23.32
N THR A 165 -5.19 5.19 -22.07
CA THR A 165 -5.09 3.76 -21.80
C THR A 165 -6.45 3.11 -22.02
N VAL A 166 -6.45 2.02 -22.77
CA VAL A 166 -7.68 1.29 -23.14
C VAL A 166 -8.11 0.40 -21.97
N ASP A 167 -9.42 0.26 -21.78
CA ASP A 167 -10.01 -0.63 -20.79
C ASP A 167 -9.50 -2.07 -20.94
N GLY A 168 -9.24 -2.71 -19.83
CA GLY A 168 -8.71 -4.07 -19.74
C GLY A 168 -8.04 -4.31 -18.40
N ASP A 169 -7.56 -5.53 -18.22
CA ASP A 169 -6.80 -5.92 -17.06
C ASP A 169 -5.32 -6.07 -17.45
N ILE A 170 -4.43 -5.40 -16.72
CA ILE A 170 -2.98 -5.53 -16.87
C ILE A 170 -2.49 -6.41 -15.72
N GLN A 171 -1.90 -7.55 -16.05
CA GLN A 171 -1.22 -8.37 -15.06
C GLN A 171 0.12 -7.74 -14.71
N MET A 172 0.35 -7.54 -13.42
CA MET A 172 1.67 -7.30 -12.86
C MET A 172 2.08 -8.52 -12.03
N GLY A 173 3.38 -8.85 -11.98
CA GLY A 173 3.79 -10.00 -11.18
C GLY A 173 5.29 -10.15 -11.02
N ILE A 174 5.65 -10.96 -10.02
CA ILE A 174 6.94 -11.59 -9.88
C ILE A 174 6.67 -13.09 -10.06
N THR A 175 7.25 -13.69 -11.09
CA THR A 175 6.94 -15.08 -11.51
C THR A 175 6.98 -16.05 -10.34
N ASP A 176 5.90 -16.80 -10.16
CA ASP A 176 5.71 -17.80 -9.10
C ASP A 176 5.79 -17.27 -7.65
N VAL A 177 5.77 -15.93 -7.45
CA VAL A 177 5.86 -15.31 -6.13
C VAL A 177 4.58 -14.54 -5.79
N CYS A 178 4.25 -13.50 -6.56
CA CYS A 178 3.06 -12.68 -6.31
C CYS A 178 2.55 -12.02 -7.59
N TYR A 179 1.25 -11.68 -7.56
CA TYR A 179 0.56 -11.06 -8.70
C TYR A 179 -0.37 -9.95 -8.22
N ALA A 180 -0.58 -8.98 -9.10
CA ALA A 180 -1.61 -7.97 -8.97
C ALA A 180 -2.21 -7.69 -10.36
N THR A 181 -3.47 -7.28 -10.39
CA THR A 181 -4.15 -6.79 -11.58
C THR A 181 -4.34 -5.29 -11.46
N LEU A 182 -3.84 -4.52 -12.43
CA LEU A 182 -4.29 -3.16 -12.66
C LEU A 182 -5.51 -3.22 -13.59
N ARG A 183 -6.69 -3.09 -13.02
CA ARG A 183 -7.96 -3.06 -13.77
C ARG A 183 -8.26 -1.65 -14.24
N ILE A 184 -8.53 -1.50 -15.53
CA ILE A 184 -8.87 -0.22 -16.13
C ILE A 184 -10.30 -0.31 -16.67
N ARG A 185 -11.17 0.58 -16.18
CA ARG A 185 -12.56 0.71 -16.63
C ARG A 185 -12.92 2.20 -16.65
N ASP A 186 -13.39 2.69 -17.77
CA ASP A 186 -13.78 4.11 -17.94
C ASP A 186 -12.66 5.07 -17.48
N HIS A 187 -11.41 4.80 -17.87
CA HIS A 187 -10.21 5.56 -17.50
C HIS A 187 -9.89 5.58 -16.00
N LYS A 188 -10.52 4.74 -15.18
CA LYS A 188 -10.21 4.56 -13.77
C LYS A 188 -9.42 3.30 -13.55
N PHE A 189 -8.44 3.41 -12.66
CA PHE A 189 -7.52 2.34 -12.32
C PHE A 189 -7.84 1.80 -10.93
N GLU A 190 -7.91 0.48 -10.82
CA GLU A 190 -8.09 -0.25 -9.57
C GLU A 190 -7.00 -1.31 -9.45
N THR A 191 -6.40 -1.43 -8.27
CA THR A 191 -5.44 -2.51 -7.97
C THR A 191 -6.16 -3.65 -7.28
N ILE A 192 -6.11 -4.83 -7.88
CA ILE A 192 -6.67 -6.07 -7.33
C ILE A 192 -5.49 -7.02 -7.07
N LYS A 193 -5.39 -7.60 -5.87
CA LYS A 193 -4.28 -8.45 -5.43
C LYS A 193 -4.43 -9.90 -5.89
N GLU A 194 -4.83 -10.08 -7.14
CA GLU A 194 -5.07 -11.38 -7.75
C GLU A 194 -4.55 -11.38 -9.20
N LYS A 195 -4.23 -12.57 -9.70
CA LYS A 195 -3.87 -12.77 -11.10
C LYS A 195 -5.14 -12.72 -11.95
N PRO A 196 -5.17 -11.95 -13.06
CA PRO A 196 -6.34 -11.91 -13.94
C PRO A 196 -6.42 -13.17 -14.80
N ASP A 197 -7.65 -13.63 -15.08
CA ASP A 197 -7.88 -14.79 -15.97
C ASP A 197 -7.45 -14.51 -17.41
N THR A 198 -7.72 -13.30 -17.89
CA THR A 198 -7.47 -12.89 -19.29
C THR A 198 -6.84 -11.50 -19.32
N PRO A 199 -5.53 -11.39 -19.06
CA PRO A 199 -4.85 -10.10 -19.09
C PRO A 199 -4.75 -9.57 -20.53
N ARG A 200 -4.97 -8.27 -20.69
CA ARG A 200 -4.72 -7.55 -21.95
C ARG A 200 -3.24 -7.29 -22.18
N ALA A 201 -2.50 -7.07 -21.11
CA ALA A 201 -1.06 -6.90 -21.10
C ALA A 201 -0.46 -7.56 -19.86
N ILE A 202 0.80 -7.96 -19.96
CA ILE A 202 1.53 -8.60 -18.87
C ILE A 202 2.83 -7.83 -18.64
N MET A 203 3.08 -7.46 -17.41
CA MET A 203 4.35 -6.94 -16.90
C MET A 203 4.80 -7.84 -15.76
N GLU A 204 5.78 -8.69 -16.01
CA GLU A 204 6.20 -9.72 -15.07
C GLU A 204 7.72 -9.74 -14.94
N PHE A 205 8.21 -9.76 -13.71
CA PHE A 205 9.63 -9.89 -13.39
C PHE A 205 9.97 -11.37 -13.25
N LYS A 206 11.00 -11.83 -13.95
CA LYS A 206 11.40 -13.25 -13.96
C LYS A 206 11.81 -13.78 -12.59
N THR A 207 12.40 -12.95 -11.76
CA THR A 207 12.88 -13.34 -10.43
C THR A 207 12.63 -12.24 -9.41
N ILE A 208 12.54 -12.63 -8.14
CA ILE A 208 12.40 -11.67 -7.04
C ILE A 208 13.65 -10.79 -6.88
N ASP A 209 14.83 -11.31 -7.20
CA ASP A 209 16.08 -10.54 -7.15
C ASP A 209 16.10 -9.45 -8.20
N LEU A 210 15.62 -9.74 -9.41
CA LEU A 210 15.47 -8.75 -10.48
C LEU A 210 14.44 -7.68 -10.10
N ALA A 211 13.28 -8.09 -9.57
CA ALA A 211 12.25 -7.17 -9.11
C ALA A 211 12.80 -6.20 -8.05
N ASN A 212 13.51 -6.73 -7.04
CA ASN A 212 14.14 -5.91 -6.00
C ASN A 212 15.18 -4.94 -6.58
N ALA A 213 16.03 -5.40 -7.49
CA ALA A 213 17.06 -4.57 -8.12
C ALA A 213 16.45 -3.41 -8.92
N LEU A 214 15.33 -3.66 -9.61
CA LEU A 214 14.60 -2.63 -10.36
C LEU A 214 13.89 -1.64 -9.42
N PHE A 215 13.25 -2.12 -8.35
CA PHE A 215 12.57 -1.26 -7.37
C PHE A 215 13.53 -0.33 -6.65
N ASN A 216 14.75 -0.80 -6.36
CA ASN A 216 15.81 -0.02 -5.72
C ASN A 216 16.69 0.78 -6.71
N GLY A 217 16.39 0.72 -8.02
CA GLY A 217 17.15 1.44 -9.05
C GLY A 217 18.58 0.95 -9.27
N THR A 218 18.93 -0.26 -8.81
CA THR A 218 20.25 -0.88 -9.00
C THR A 218 20.36 -1.64 -10.32
N ALA A 219 19.24 -1.93 -11.00
CA ALA A 219 19.17 -2.44 -12.35
C ALA A 219 18.48 -1.43 -13.29
N SER A 220 18.83 -1.47 -14.57
CA SER A 220 18.22 -0.61 -15.58
C SER A 220 17.04 -1.31 -16.25
N THR A 221 15.83 -0.77 -16.08
CA THR A 221 14.61 -1.30 -16.72
C THR A 221 14.79 -1.49 -18.24
N MET A 222 15.43 -0.52 -18.91
CA MET A 222 15.64 -0.60 -20.35
C MET A 222 16.61 -1.75 -20.74
N ALA A 223 17.68 -1.94 -19.97
CA ALA A 223 18.62 -3.02 -20.21
C ALA A 223 17.98 -4.39 -20.01
N GLU A 224 17.17 -4.55 -18.96
CA GLU A 224 16.48 -5.81 -18.65
C GLU A 224 15.39 -6.12 -19.69
N LEU A 225 14.62 -5.13 -20.14
CA LEU A 225 13.66 -5.30 -21.23
C LEU A 225 14.36 -5.73 -22.54
N CYS A 226 15.52 -5.16 -22.88
CA CYS A 226 16.28 -5.55 -24.05
C CYS A 226 16.87 -6.97 -23.93
N ALA A 227 17.15 -7.43 -22.71
CA ALA A 227 17.60 -8.80 -22.42
C ALA A 227 16.45 -9.81 -22.40
N GLY A 228 15.20 -9.35 -22.42
CA GLY A 228 14.00 -10.19 -22.37
C GLY A 228 13.70 -10.73 -20.96
N ASN A 229 14.07 -9.96 -19.92
CA ASN A 229 13.87 -10.31 -18.51
C ASN A 229 12.60 -9.65 -17.93
#